data_a4e212e32bef9dce1752c738935c49f3
#
_entry.id   a4e212e32bef9dce1752c738935c49f3
#
_cell.length_a   1.000
_cell.length_b   1.000
_cell.length_c   1.000
_cell.angle_alpha   90.00
_cell.angle_beta   90.00
_cell.angle_gamma   90.00
#
_symmetry.space_group_name_H-M   'P 1'
#
loop_
_entity.id
_entity.type
_entity.pdbx_description
1 polymer ?
#
loop_
_entity_poly.entity_id
_entity_poly.type
_entity_poly.pdbx_seq_one_letter_code
_entity_poly.pdbx_strand_id
1 'polypeptide(L)'
;MIFKPEEALLTGNYKKWLDKNDADRKAWLQEQKDNYNLIYENEEFIRKWDKFVNGMNNDCIEFRLKEYPSIHDLTVAQYEGDANEMHNKRNAVRNKYPKVIDTTT
;
A
#
# COMPACT_ATOMS: atom_id res chain seq x y z
N MET A 1 10.97 -21.84 -12.41
CA MET A 1 9.70 -21.30 -11.95
C MET A 1 9.40 -20.00 -12.70
N ILE A 2 8.23 -19.94 -13.30
CA ILE A 2 7.84 -18.72 -14.01
C ILE A 2 7.37 -17.70 -13.00
N PHE A 3 8.03 -16.57 -12.98
CA PHE A 3 7.70 -15.48 -12.10
C PHE A 3 6.57 -14.65 -12.70
N LYS A 4 5.44 -14.59 -12.03
CA LYS A 4 4.30 -13.82 -12.51
C LYS A 4 4.34 -12.42 -11.93
N PRO A 5 4.21 -11.36 -12.75
CA PRO A 5 4.22 -9.99 -12.24
C PRO A 5 3.18 -9.71 -11.17
N GLU A 6 2.00 -10.32 -11.27
CA GLU A 6 0.94 -10.17 -10.28
C GLU A 6 1.34 -10.74 -8.93
N GLU A 7 2.08 -11.84 -8.92
CA GLU A 7 2.59 -12.43 -7.68
C GLU A 7 3.70 -11.60 -7.07
N ALA A 8 4.46 -10.90 -7.91
CA ALA A 8 5.51 -9.99 -7.46
C ALA A 8 4.93 -8.76 -6.74
N LEU A 9 3.75 -8.30 -7.19
CA LEU A 9 3.09 -7.14 -6.61
C LEU A 9 2.39 -7.47 -5.29
N LEU A 10 1.93 -8.71 -5.12
CA LEU A 10 1.20 -9.13 -3.92
C LEU A 10 2.05 -10.06 -3.06
N THR A 11 3.06 -9.49 -2.43
CA THR A 11 3.99 -10.24 -1.57
C THR A 11 3.37 -10.65 -0.23
N GLY A 12 2.23 -10.05 0.13
CA GLY A 12 1.62 -10.25 1.43
C GLY A 12 2.15 -9.33 2.52
N ASN A 13 3.24 -8.61 2.28
CA ASN A 13 3.85 -7.72 3.27
C ASN A 13 2.92 -6.56 3.64
N TYR A 14 2.27 -5.95 2.66
CA TYR A 14 1.33 -4.88 2.92
C TYR A 14 0.18 -5.36 3.80
N LYS A 15 -0.37 -6.54 3.51
CA LYS A 15 -1.46 -7.10 4.30
C LYS A 15 -1.04 -7.41 5.73
N LYS A 16 0.17 -7.91 5.92
CA LYS A 16 0.72 -8.14 7.26
C LYS A 16 0.78 -6.85 8.07
N TRP A 17 1.22 -5.77 7.43
CA TRP A 17 1.28 -4.46 8.04
C TRP A 17 -0.13 -3.90 8.30
N LEU A 18 -1.02 -4.03 7.31
CA LEU A 18 -2.37 -3.49 7.35
C LEU A 18 -3.21 -4.10 8.49
N ASP A 19 -3.06 -5.41 8.72
CA ASP A 19 -3.84 -6.14 9.71
C ASP A 19 -3.42 -5.82 11.16
N LYS A 20 -2.37 -5.04 11.35
CA LYS A 20 -1.86 -4.65 12.66
C LYS A 20 -2.44 -3.32 13.11
N ASN A 21 -2.45 -3.06 14.43
CA ASN A 21 -2.76 -1.73 14.96
C ASN A 21 -1.57 -0.79 14.74
N ASP A 22 -1.75 0.50 15.00
CA ASP A 22 -0.72 1.52 14.71
C ASP A 22 0.60 1.26 15.42
N ALA A 23 0.57 0.86 16.68
CA ALA A 23 1.79 0.57 17.44
C ALA A 23 2.52 -0.63 16.85
N ASP A 24 1.78 -1.69 16.52
CA ASP A 24 2.36 -2.91 15.96
C ASP A 24 2.86 -2.68 14.53
N ARG A 25 2.19 -1.82 13.76
CA ARG A 25 2.64 -1.42 12.42
C ARG A 25 4.01 -0.77 12.48
N LYS A 26 4.20 0.15 13.41
CA LYS A 26 5.48 0.85 13.59
C LYS A 26 6.57 -0.12 14.02
N ALA A 27 6.28 -0.99 14.98
CA ALA A 27 7.23 -1.97 15.47
C ALA A 27 7.64 -2.96 14.38
N TRP A 28 6.67 -3.47 13.63
CA TRP A 28 6.93 -4.41 12.54
C TRP A 28 7.78 -3.77 11.45
N LEU A 29 7.46 -2.53 11.08
CA LEU A 29 8.21 -1.81 10.04
C LEU A 29 9.65 -1.58 10.47
N GLN A 30 9.87 -1.20 11.73
CA GLN A 30 11.21 -1.02 12.31
C GLN A 30 11.98 -2.33 12.27
N GLU A 31 11.34 -3.45 12.62
CA GLU A 31 11.96 -4.78 12.58
C GLU A 31 12.41 -5.13 11.16
N GLN A 32 11.58 -4.86 10.15
CA GLN A 32 11.95 -5.12 8.76
C GLN A 32 13.14 -4.26 8.34
N LYS A 33 13.14 -2.99 8.72
CA LYS A 33 14.25 -2.08 8.41
C LYS A 33 15.54 -2.54 9.06
N ASP A 34 15.49 -2.94 10.32
CA ASP A 34 16.67 -3.45 11.03
C ASP A 34 17.22 -4.70 10.36
N ASN A 35 16.35 -5.61 9.91
CA ASN A 35 16.77 -6.80 9.17
C ASN A 35 17.48 -6.44 7.86
N TYR A 36 16.97 -5.45 7.13
CA TYR A 36 17.63 -4.98 5.91
C TYR A 36 18.98 -4.36 6.22
N ASN A 37 19.09 -3.62 7.32
CA ASN A 37 20.35 -3.01 7.73
C ASN A 37 21.40 -4.05 8.15
N LEU A 38 20.99 -5.23 8.60
CA LEU A 38 21.90 -6.34 8.90
C LEU A 38 22.46 -6.98 7.63
N ILE A 39 21.73 -6.95 6.54
CA ILE A 39 22.09 -7.61 5.28
C ILE A 39 22.82 -6.65 4.34
N TYR A 40 22.37 -5.40 4.27
CA TYR A 40 22.87 -4.39 3.32
C TYR A 40 23.48 -3.22 4.09
N GLU A 41 24.43 -2.54 3.45
CA GLU A 41 25.12 -1.38 4.04
C GLU A 41 25.04 -0.15 3.12
N ASN A 42 25.11 1.02 3.72
CA ASN A 42 25.22 2.31 3.02
C ASN A 42 24.09 2.54 1.99
N GLU A 43 24.47 2.94 0.78
CA GLU A 43 23.54 3.27 -0.29
C GLU A 43 22.71 2.06 -0.74
N GLU A 44 23.28 0.86 -0.68
CA GLU A 44 22.54 -0.35 -1.04
C GLU A 44 21.41 -0.60 -0.08
N PHE A 45 21.64 -0.42 1.23
CA PHE A 45 20.60 -0.52 2.23
C PHE A 45 19.45 0.45 1.94
N ILE A 46 19.77 1.72 1.64
CA ILE A 46 18.77 2.74 1.34
C ILE A 46 17.92 2.33 0.14
N ARG A 47 18.58 1.90 -0.97
CA ARG A 47 17.87 1.48 -2.17
C ARG A 47 16.98 0.27 -1.94
N LYS A 48 17.47 -0.72 -1.21
CA LYS A 48 16.72 -1.95 -0.93
C LYS A 48 15.53 -1.69 -0.02
N TRP A 49 15.72 -0.84 0.97
CA TRP A 49 14.66 -0.45 1.88
C TRP A 49 13.57 0.35 1.17
N ASP A 50 13.96 1.35 0.36
CA ASP A 50 13.01 2.13 -0.43
C ASP A 50 12.20 1.25 -1.37
N LYS A 51 12.85 0.29 -2.01
CA LYS A 51 12.19 -0.66 -2.90
C LYS A 51 11.17 -1.51 -2.14
N PHE A 52 11.49 -1.91 -0.92
CA PHE A 52 10.57 -2.68 -0.08
C PHE A 52 9.32 -1.86 0.26
N VAL A 53 9.50 -0.62 0.74
CA VAL A 53 8.39 0.26 1.09
C VAL A 53 7.54 0.58 -0.15
N ASN A 54 8.18 0.88 -1.28
CA ASN A 54 7.49 1.14 -2.54
C ASN A 54 6.69 -0.08 -3.00
N GLY A 55 7.22 -1.27 -2.82
CA GLY A 55 6.51 -2.52 -3.13
C GLY A 55 5.25 -2.67 -2.30
N MET A 56 5.31 -2.36 -1.01
CA MET A 56 4.14 -2.37 -0.14
C MET A 56 3.11 -1.34 -0.60
N ASN A 57 3.54 -0.15 -1.01
CA ASN A 57 2.63 0.89 -1.51
C ASN A 57 2.02 0.53 -2.86
N ASN A 58 2.73 -0.21 -3.70
CA ASN A 58 2.15 -0.77 -4.93
C ASN A 58 1.04 -1.77 -4.62
N ASP A 59 1.23 -2.63 -3.63
CA ASP A 59 0.18 -3.52 -3.15
C ASP A 59 -1.03 -2.72 -2.64
N CYS A 60 -0.78 -1.66 -1.90
CA CYS A 60 -1.83 -0.76 -1.41
C CYS A 60 -2.68 -0.22 -2.57
N ILE A 61 -2.03 0.25 -3.64
CA ILE A 61 -2.71 0.77 -4.82
C ILE A 61 -3.57 -0.33 -5.47
N GLU A 62 -3.04 -1.54 -5.59
CA GLU A 62 -3.80 -2.67 -6.15
C GLU A 62 -5.05 -2.98 -5.31
N PHE A 63 -4.95 -2.99 -3.98
CA PHE A 63 -6.10 -3.17 -3.10
C PHE A 63 -7.14 -2.07 -3.29
N ARG A 64 -6.70 -0.81 -3.40
CA ARG A 64 -7.59 0.33 -3.62
C ARG A 64 -8.32 0.23 -4.96
N LEU A 65 -7.59 -0.13 -6.04
CA LEU A 65 -8.15 -0.20 -7.38
C LEU A 65 -9.28 -1.21 -7.49
N LYS A 66 -9.22 -2.29 -6.72
CA LYS A 66 -10.26 -3.32 -6.71
C LYS A 66 -11.57 -2.84 -6.09
N GLU A 67 -11.52 -1.82 -5.23
CA GLU A 67 -12.68 -1.32 -4.50
C GLU A 67 -13.11 0.08 -4.93
N TYR A 68 -12.32 0.78 -5.76
CA TYR A 68 -12.74 2.07 -6.29
C TYR A 68 -13.89 1.91 -7.28
N PRO A 69 -14.82 2.89 -7.32
CA PRO A 69 -15.84 2.92 -8.37
C PRO A 69 -15.20 2.92 -9.74
N SER A 70 -15.84 2.26 -10.70
CA SER A 70 -15.38 2.24 -12.09
C SER A 70 -15.47 3.64 -12.71
N ILE A 71 -14.74 3.84 -13.82
CA ILE A 71 -14.84 5.09 -14.58
C ILE A 71 -16.29 5.32 -15.05
N HIS A 72 -16.97 4.24 -15.44
CA HIS A 72 -18.38 4.32 -15.84
C HIS A 72 -19.25 4.82 -14.69
N ASP A 73 -19.08 4.26 -13.49
CA ASP A 73 -19.84 4.66 -12.30
C ASP A 73 -19.59 6.13 -11.95
N LEU A 74 -18.34 6.57 -12.04
CA LEU A 74 -18.00 7.99 -11.81
C LEU A 74 -18.65 8.91 -12.82
N THR A 75 -18.69 8.52 -14.10
CA THR A 75 -19.32 9.30 -15.16
C THR A 75 -20.82 9.42 -14.93
N VAL A 76 -21.48 8.32 -14.62
CA VAL A 76 -22.91 8.29 -14.31
C VAL A 76 -23.22 9.18 -13.10
N ALA A 77 -22.42 9.09 -12.06
CA ALA A 77 -22.59 9.90 -10.84
C ALA A 77 -22.47 11.40 -11.13
N GLN A 78 -21.52 11.80 -11.97
CA GLN A 78 -21.40 13.20 -12.39
C GLN A 78 -22.63 13.68 -13.14
N TYR A 79 -23.17 12.83 -13.99
CA TYR A 79 -24.36 13.15 -14.78
C TYR A 79 -25.61 13.31 -13.90
N GLU A 80 -25.70 12.50 -12.84
CA GLU A 80 -26.86 12.47 -11.94
C GLU A 80 -26.69 13.38 -10.71
N GLY A 81 -25.53 14.01 -10.56
CA GLY A 81 -25.26 14.88 -9.41
C GLY A 81 -24.78 14.17 -8.15
N ASP A 82 -24.40 12.89 -8.26
CA ASP A 82 -23.95 12.07 -7.13
C ASP A 82 -22.44 12.08 -6.94
N ALA A 83 -21.74 13.09 -7.48
CA ALA A 83 -20.28 13.19 -7.43
C ALA A 83 -19.74 13.17 -5.99
N ASN A 84 -20.41 13.82 -5.05
CA ASN A 84 -19.98 13.85 -3.64
C ASN A 84 -20.02 12.45 -3.01
N GLU A 85 -21.03 11.67 -3.32
CA GLU A 85 -21.13 10.29 -2.82
C GLU A 85 -19.97 9.44 -3.34
N MET A 86 -19.61 9.60 -4.62
CA MET A 86 -18.48 8.89 -5.20
C MET A 86 -17.15 9.31 -4.57
N HIS A 87 -16.97 10.59 -4.28
CA HIS A 87 -15.80 11.07 -3.53
C HIS A 87 -15.72 10.45 -2.15
N ASN A 88 -16.85 10.36 -1.45
CA ASN A 88 -16.92 9.73 -0.13
C ASN A 88 -16.55 8.24 -0.21
N LYS A 89 -17.01 7.53 -1.23
CA LYS A 89 -16.66 6.13 -1.44
C LYS A 89 -15.17 5.95 -1.69
N ARG A 90 -14.55 6.83 -2.50
CA ARG A 90 -13.11 6.80 -2.76
C ARG A 90 -12.32 7.08 -1.48
N ASN A 91 -12.74 8.06 -0.70
CA ASN A 91 -12.08 8.38 0.57
C ASN A 91 -12.18 7.23 1.57
N ALA A 92 -13.33 6.55 1.61
CA ALA A 92 -13.50 5.37 2.45
C ALA A 92 -12.53 4.26 2.07
N VAL A 93 -12.31 4.03 0.78
CA VAL A 93 -11.33 3.05 0.29
C VAL A 93 -9.91 3.46 0.69
N ARG A 94 -9.56 4.73 0.54
CA ARG A 94 -8.24 5.23 0.96
C ARG A 94 -8.02 5.05 2.45
N ASN A 95 -9.03 5.28 3.26
CA ASN A 95 -8.95 5.11 4.72
C ASN A 95 -8.85 3.64 5.11
N LYS A 96 -9.50 2.76 4.34
CA LYS A 96 -9.43 1.31 4.54
C LYS A 96 -8.03 0.77 4.20
N TYR A 97 -7.39 1.34 3.18
CA TYR A 97 -6.06 0.92 2.72
C TYR A 97 -5.09 2.11 2.76
N PRO A 98 -4.64 2.50 3.96
CA PRO A 98 -3.67 3.61 4.05
C PRO A 98 -2.33 3.23 3.44
N LYS A 99 -1.64 4.24 2.92
CA LYS A 99 -0.27 4.04 2.42
C LYS A 99 0.69 3.81 3.58
N VAL A 100 1.72 3.00 3.31
CA VAL A 100 2.81 2.79 4.26
C VAL A 100 3.68 4.04 4.25
N ILE A 101 3.83 4.64 5.42
CA ILE A 101 4.74 5.78 5.62
C ILE A 101 5.88 5.28 6.49
N ASP A 102 7.12 5.57 6.07
CA ASP A 102 8.29 5.18 6.85
C ASP A 102 8.35 6.00 8.13
N THR A 103 7.91 5.39 9.24
CA THR A 103 7.92 5.97 10.57
C THR A 103 9.13 5.51 11.38
N THR A 104 10.04 4.78 10.76
CA THR A 104 11.22 4.23 11.43
C THR A 104 12.29 5.30 11.65
N THR A 105 13.14 5.06 12.59
CA THR A 105 14.26 5.96 12.90
C THR A 105 15.58 5.42 12.36
#